data_9f397452aa19a50286102c31892aafdb
#
_entry.id   9f397452aa19a50286102c31892aafdb
#
_cell.length_a   1.000
_cell.length_b   1.000
_cell.length_c   1.000
_cell.angle_alpha   90.00
_cell.angle_beta   90.00
_cell.angle_gamma   90.00
#
_symmetry.space_group_name_H-M   'P 1'
#
loop_
_entity.id
_entity.type
_entity.pdbx_description
1 polymer ?
#
loop_
_entity_poly.entity_id
_entity_poly.type
_entity_poly.pdbx_seq_one_letter_code
_entity_poly.pdbx_strand_id
1 'polypeptide(L)'
;CHRCVHTAYPNPNPNPNPEQVCAQNVHAQSLTANGVLGRIAEALTTRDADPYSVGVYSVNGNQKILENSAVVPNIVSKASTSAGASTVPEFAFFNELGGQFINITARKAGSVFGETIAQALSQSLVKNRELAAKLDAANVTEDFLSSAGAANDLGRQLVQVTKVINAHVALGAERDVFFVQVAGFDTHSDEGDTLKANFQQINSALEAFVAEMRRHGVWEQVGPSR
;
A
#
# COMPACT_ATOMS: atom_id res chain seq x y z
N CYS A 1 -13.50 -20.65 7.87
CA CYS A 1 -12.65 -21.52 7.03
C CYS A 1 -12.13 -22.70 7.86
N HIS A 2 -12.92 -23.78 8.00
CA HIS A 2 -12.54 -24.97 8.83
C HIS A 2 -11.55 -25.92 8.14
N ARG A 3 -10.80 -25.51 7.14
CA ARG A 3 -9.82 -26.34 6.43
C ARG A 3 -8.43 -25.77 6.25
N CYS A 4 -8.07 -24.70 6.94
CA CYS A 4 -6.64 -24.42 7.10
C CYS A 4 -6.11 -25.35 8.19
N VAL A 5 -5.79 -26.59 7.83
CA VAL A 5 -5.19 -27.54 8.76
C VAL A 5 -3.85 -26.98 9.20
N HIS A 6 -3.74 -26.69 10.49
CA HIS A 6 -2.46 -26.43 11.14
C HIS A 6 -1.61 -27.70 11.06
N THR A 7 -0.88 -27.87 9.97
CA THR A 7 0.23 -28.82 9.96
C THR A 7 1.39 -28.14 10.66
N ALA A 8 1.71 -28.65 11.85
CA ALA A 8 2.81 -28.21 12.69
C ALA A 8 4.15 -28.55 12.03
N TYR A 9 4.52 -27.82 10.98
CA TYR A 9 5.89 -27.77 10.48
C TYR A 9 6.45 -26.39 10.79
N PRO A 10 7.68 -26.30 11.34
CA PRO A 10 8.31 -25.01 11.60
C PRO A 10 8.45 -24.28 10.26
N ASN A 11 7.71 -23.20 10.12
CA ASN A 11 7.80 -22.31 8.98
C ASN A 11 9.15 -21.56 9.08
N PRO A 12 10.08 -21.75 8.15
CA PRO A 12 11.37 -21.08 8.18
C PRO A 12 11.28 -19.58 7.84
N ASN A 13 10.09 -19.10 7.45
CA ASN A 13 9.85 -17.70 7.16
C ASN A 13 8.98 -17.09 8.28
N PRO A 14 9.50 -16.15 9.09
CA PRO A 14 8.79 -15.63 10.25
C PRO A 14 7.56 -14.80 9.93
N ASN A 15 7.13 -14.67 8.64
CA ASN A 15 5.95 -13.88 8.33
C ASN A 15 5.30 -14.14 6.96
N PRO A 16 4.43 -15.12 6.81
CA PRO A 16 3.14 -14.79 6.24
C PRO A 16 2.05 -14.94 7.29
N ASN A 17 1.24 -13.90 7.48
CA ASN A 17 0.02 -14.01 8.25
C ASN A 17 -0.82 -15.18 7.69
N PRO A 18 -1.09 -16.24 8.48
CA PRO A 18 -1.80 -17.44 7.98
C PRO A 18 -3.16 -17.12 7.36
N GLU A 19 -3.83 -16.07 7.82
CA GLU A 19 -5.12 -15.62 7.29
C GLU A 19 -4.99 -15.08 5.86
N GLN A 20 -3.90 -14.36 5.56
CA GLN A 20 -3.64 -13.86 4.20
C GLN A 20 -3.37 -15.00 3.23
N VAL A 21 -2.67 -16.03 3.66
CA VAL A 21 -2.39 -17.21 2.83
C VAL A 21 -3.68 -17.98 2.51
N CYS A 22 -4.59 -18.12 3.45
CA CYS A 22 -5.90 -18.73 3.21
C CYS A 22 -6.74 -17.90 2.22
N ALA A 23 -6.76 -16.59 2.35
CA ALA A 23 -7.52 -15.70 1.46
C ALA A 23 -6.99 -15.72 0.01
N GLN A 24 -5.73 -16.09 -0.19
CA GLN A 24 -5.08 -16.13 -1.50
C GLN A 24 -5.33 -17.44 -2.26
N ASN A 25 -5.98 -18.42 -1.66
CA ASN A 25 -6.16 -19.77 -2.21
C ASN A 25 -4.83 -20.39 -2.71
N VAL A 26 -3.76 -20.18 -1.96
CA VAL A 26 -2.41 -20.65 -2.25
C VAL A 26 -2.00 -21.67 -1.20
N HIS A 27 -1.19 -22.65 -1.57
CA HIS A 27 -0.66 -23.61 -0.61
C HIS A 27 0.22 -22.90 0.43
N ALA A 28 -0.10 -23.09 1.72
CA ALA A 28 0.56 -22.38 2.83
C ALA A 28 2.10 -22.58 2.89
N GLN A 29 2.61 -23.63 2.26
CA GLN A 29 4.04 -23.97 2.19
C GLN A 29 4.75 -23.36 0.98
N SER A 30 4.02 -22.70 0.07
CA SER A 30 4.64 -22.07 -1.09
C SER A 30 5.25 -20.73 -0.70
N LEU A 31 6.56 -20.69 -0.60
CA LEU A 31 7.33 -19.47 -0.30
C LEU A 31 7.34 -18.48 -1.46
N THR A 32 7.06 -18.95 -2.68
CA THR A 32 7.12 -18.17 -3.92
C THR A 32 5.74 -17.79 -4.45
N ALA A 33 4.68 -18.09 -3.69
CA ALA A 33 3.35 -17.81 -4.16
C ALA A 33 3.03 -16.31 -4.13
N ASN A 34 2.63 -15.79 -5.28
CA ASN A 34 2.15 -14.42 -5.43
C ASN A 34 0.79 -14.24 -4.74
N GLY A 35 0.59 -13.09 -4.11
CA GLY A 35 -0.69 -12.73 -3.50
C GLY A 35 -1.79 -12.50 -4.56
N VAL A 36 -3.06 -12.55 -4.16
CA VAL A 36 -4.17 -12.41 -5.11
C VAL A 36 -4.15 -11.05 -5.81
N LEU A 37 -3.91 -9.96 -5.07
CA LEU A 37 -3.79 -8.62 -5.66
C LEU A 37 -2.52 -8.48 -6.49
N GLY A 38 -1.42 -9.13 -6.07
CA GLY A 38 -0.20 -9.20 -6.85
C GLY A 38 -0.39 -9.93 -8.18
N ARG A 39 -1.15 -11.03 -8.20
CA ARG A 39 -1.51 -11.74 -9.45
C ARG A 39 -2.38 -10.92 -10.38
N ILE A 40 -3.29 -10.10 -9.83
CA ILE A 40 -4.08 -9.17 -10.64
C ILE A 40 -3.16 -8.13 -11.28
N ALA A 41 -2.25 -7.54 -10.51
CA ALA A 41 -1.28 -6.57 -11.04
C ALA A 41 -0.40 -7.21 -12.13
N GLU A 42 0.10 -8.42 -11.90
CA GLU A 42 0.91 -9.17 -12.87
C GLU A 42 0.12 -9.45 -14.17
N ALA A 43 -1.13 -9.88 -14.06
CA ALA A 43 -1.98 -10.13 -15.23
C ALA A 43 -2.25 -8.85 -16.04
N LEU A 44 -2.35 -7.71 -15.39
CA LEU A 44 -2.54 -6.42 -16.07
C LEU A 44 -1.28 -5.94 -16.80
N THR A 45 -0.08 -6.20 -16.22
CA THR A 45 1.20 -5.80 -16.81
C THR A 45 1.71 -6.76 -17.88
N THR A 46 1.21 -7.99 -17.91
CA THR A 46 1.69 -9.05 -18.84
C THR A 46 0.69 -9.37 -19.96
N ARG A 47 -0.32 -8.52 -20.15
CA ARG A 47 -1.26 -8.70 -21.29
C ARG A 47 -0.55 -8.66 -22.62
N ASP A 48 -0.85 -9.64 -23.47
CA ASP A 48 -0.21 -9.79 -24.80
C ASP A 48 -0.53 -8.64 -25.77
N ALA A 49 -1.73 -8.05 -25.67
CA ALA A 49 -2.21 -7.10 -26.67
C ALA A 49 -1.94 -5.62 -26.30
N ASP A 50 -1.90 -5.27 -25.02
CA ASP A 50 -1.68 -3.90 -24.56
C ASP A 50 -1.43 -3.92 -23.04
N PRO A 51 -0.16 -4.05 -22.60
CA PRO A 51 0.17 -4.11 -21.18
C PRO A 51 -0.07 -2.75 -20.52
N TYR A 52 -0.76 -2.75 -19.38
CA TYR A 52 -0.97 -1.53 -18.60
C TYR A 52 0.26 -1.16 -17.76
N SER A 53 0.48 0.12 -17.59
CA SER A 53 1.34 0.62 -16.52
C SER A 53 0.58 0.53 -15.19
N VAL A 54 1.02 -0.38 -14.30
CA VAL A 54 0.30 -0.71 -13.07
C VAL A 54 1.06 -0.22 -11.85
N GLY A 55 0.40 0.58 -11.01
CA GLY A 55 0.86 0.91 -9.67
C GLY A 55 0.30 -0.06 -8.63
N VAL A 56 1.13 -0.51 -7.70
CA VAL A 56 0.71 -1.34 -6.56
C VAL A 56 1.08 -0.61 -5.27
N TYR A 57 0.09 -0.38 -4.40
CA TYR A 57 0.28 0.43 -3.20
C TYR A 57 -0.27 -0.25 -1.97
N SER A 58 0.51 -0.24 -0.89
CA SER A 58 0.05 -0.64 0.44
C SER A 58 0.09 0.55 1.38
N VAL A 59 -1.01 0.85 2.04
CA VAL A 59 -1.09 1.88 3.08
C VAL A 59 -0.95 1.28 4.48
N ASN A 60 -0.70 -0.02 4.58
CA ASN A 60 -0.53 -0.74 5.84
C ASN A 60 0.73 -1.63 5.85
N GLY A 61 1.85 -1.08 5.47
CA GLY A 61 3.14 -1.79 5.45
C GLY A 61 3.24 -2.87 4.38
N ASN A 62 4.21 -3.76 4.53
CA ASN A 62 4.43 -4.84 3.59
C ASN A 62 3.36 -5.94 3.74
N GLN A 63 2.70 -6.29 2.64
CA GLN A 63 1.56 -7.20 2.63
C GLN A 63 1.75 -8.32 1.61
N LYS A 64 1.67 -9.57 2.08
CA LYS A 64 1.81 -10.77 1.23
C LYS A 64 0.80 -10.80 0.08
N ILE A 65 -0.40 -10.27 0.28
CA ILE A 65 -1.46 -10.22 -0.73
C ILE A 65 -1.08 -9.42 -1.97
N LEU A 66 -0.11 -8.51 -1.86
CA LEU A 66 0.40 -7.67 -2.95
C LEU A 66 1.66 -8.22 -3.61
N GLU A 67 2.31 -9.24 -3.03
CA GLU A 67 3.54 -9.79 -3.60
C GLU A 67 3.31 -10.39 -4.98
N ASN A 68 4.19 -10.06 -5.91
CA ASN A 68 4.21 -10.56 -7.28
C ASN A 68 5.61 -10.39 -7.88
N SER A 69 5.83 -10.95 -9.08
CA SER A 69 7.12 -10.91 -9.77
C SER A 69 7.25 -9.73 -10.75
N ALA A 70 6.16 -9.10 -11.14
CA ALA A 70 6.14 -8.10 -12.19
C ALA A 70 6.23 -6.65 -11.67
N VAL A 71 5.59 -6.35 -10.54
CA VAL A 71 5.50 -4.99 -9.99
C VAL A 71 5.87 -4.99 -8.51
N VAL A 72 6.83 -4.15 -8.15
CA VAL A 72 7.21 -3.98 -6.73
C VAL A 72 6.17 -3.10 -6.03
N PRO A 73 5.54 -3.58 -4.93
CA PRO A 73 4.60 -2.77 -4.18
C PRO A 73 5.26 -1.55 -3.55
N ASN A 74 4.63 -0.39 -3.68
CA ASN A 74 5.01 0.83 -3.00
C ASN A 74 4.33 0.87 -1.63
N ILE A 75 5.12 1.07 -0.57
CA ILE A 75 4.59 1.27 0.77
C ILE A 75 4.45 2.77 1.01
N VAL A 76 3.24 3.21 1.33
CA VAL A 76 2.93 4.60 1.65
C VAL A 76 2.35 4.68 3.07
N SER A 77 2.65 5.74 3.78
CA SER A 77 2.09 5.95 5.12
C SER A 77 0.66 6.48 5.02
N LYS A 78 -0.20 6.10 5.96
CA LYS A 78 -1.51 6.74 6.10
C LYS A 78 -1.34 8.23 6.36
N ALA A 79 -2.30 9.04 5.94
CA ALA A 79 -2.25 10.48 6.14
C ALA A 79 -2.11 10.80 7.63
N SER A 80 -1.21 11.73 7.94
CA SER A 80 -1.01 12.23 9.29
C SER A 80 -1.99 13.37 9.58
N THR A 81 -2.39 13.47 10.84
CA THR A 81 -3.10 14.65 11.36
C THR A 81 -2.15 15.82 11.63
N SER A 82 -0.83 15.59 11.59
CA SER A 82 0.19 16.61 11.79
C SER A 82 0.60 17.24 10.47
N ALA A 83 0.61 18.55 10.39
CA ALA A 83 1.10 19.28 9.23
C ALA A 83 2.59 18.93 8.97
N GLY A 84 2.94 18.69 7.72
CA GLY A 84 4.31 18.43 7.31
C GLY A 84 4.82 16.99 7.50
N ALA A 85 3.96 16.05 7.92
CA ALA A 85 4.37 14.65 7.98
C ALA A 85 4.47 14.06 6.56
N SER A 86 5.56 13.35 6.30
CA SER A 86 5.77 12.64 5.02
C SER A 86 4.69 11.61 4.76
N THR A 87 4.26 11.53 3.52
CA THR A 87 3.25 10.57 3.03
C THR A 87 3.87 9.26 2.58
N VAL A 88 5.19 9.17 2.52
CA VAL A 88 5.94 7.96 2.19
C VAL A 88 6.87 7.64 3.36
N PRO A 89 7.00 6.38 3.78
CA PRO A 89 7.94 6.01 4.82
C PRO A 89 9.35 6.45 4.44
N GLU A 90 9.92 7.34 5.22
CA GLU A 90 11.30 7.75 5.09
C GLU A 90 12.19 6.94 6.03
N PHE A 91 13.44 6.78 5.64
CA PHE A 91 14.45 6.27 6.57
C PHE A 91 14.55 7.22 7.76
N ALA A 92 14.43 6.69 8.98
CA ALA A 92 14.70 7.46 10.18
C ALA A 92 16.07 8.15 10.03
N PHE A 93 16.14 9.45 10.31
CA PHE A 93 17.34 10.28 10.13
C PHE A 93 17.75 10.59 8.67
N PHE A 94 16.90 10.34 7.68
CA PHE A 94 17.25 10.59 6.28
C PHE A 94 17.58 12.07 6.01
N ASN A 95 16.87 13.00 6.66
CA ASN A 95 17.13 14.43 6.51
C ASN A 95 18.51 14.83 7.04
N GLU A 96 19.02 14.12 8.04
CA GLU A 96 20.33 14.37 8.65
C GLU A 96 21.46 13.59 7.95
N LEU A 97 21.18 12.36 7.55
CA LEU A 97 22.19 11.43 7.03
C LEU A 97 22.01 11.07 5.54
N GLY A 98 20.93 11.53 4.90
CA GLY A 98 20.57 11.11 3.53
C GLY A 98 21.65 11.39 2.50
N GLY A 99 22.35 12.53 2.61
CA GLY A 99 23.50 12.84 1.76
C GLY A 99 24.68 11.88 2.00
N GLN A 100 24.89 11.46 3.24
CA GLN A 100 25.95 10.50 3.59
C GLN A 100 25.59 9.09 3.10
N PHE A 101 24.31 8.68 3.23
CA PHE A 101 23.82 7.41 2.68
C PHE A 101 23.99 7.35 1.16
N ILE A 102 23.61 8.38 0.44
CA ILE A 102 23.82 8.47 -1.01
C ILE A 102 25.31 8.38 -1.35
N ASN A 103 26.17 9.09 -0.62
CA ASN A 103 27.61 9.04 -0.83
C ASN A 103 28.24 7.67 -0.53
N ILE A 104 27.75 6.97 0.50
CA ILE A 104 28.20 5.61 0.85
C ILE A 104 27.75 4.62 -0.22
N THR A 105 26.50 4.70 -0.66
CA THR A 105 25.95 3.80 -1.69
C THR A 105 26.49 4.09 -3.09
N ALA A 106 27.02 5.29 -3.36
CA ALA A 106 27.69 5.63 -4.60
C ALA A 106 29.13 5.10 -4.70
N ARG A 107 29.71 4.63 -3.58
CA ARG A 107 31.06 4.05 -3.58
C ARG A 107 31.03 2.65 -4.16
N LYS A 108 32.00 2.32 -5.02
CA LYS A 108 32.17 0.96 -5.53
C LYS A 108 32.46 0.01 -4.37
N ALA A 109 31.61 -0.98 -4.23
CA ALA A 109 31.84 -2.07 -3.28
C ALA A 109 32.88 -3.04 -3.84
N GLY A 110 33.70 -3.63 -2.97
CA GLY A 110 34.67 -4.65 -3.38
C GLY A 110 34.06 -6.01 -3.80
N SER A 111 32.72 -6.12 -3.84
CA SER A 111 32.02 -7.31 -4.26
C SER A 111 30.77 -6.96 -5.08
N VAL A 112 30.38 -7.85 -5.98
CA VAL A 112 29.17 -7.72 -6.82
C VAL A 112 27.92 -7.59 -5.95
N PHE A 113 27.81 -8.37 -4.87
CA PHE A 113 26.68 -8.29 -3.95
C PHE A 113 26.59 -6.93 -3.24
N GLY A 114 27.70 -6.42 -2.77
CA GLY A 114 27.75 -5.09 -2.14
C GLY A 114 27.33 -3.98 -3.10
N GLU A 115 27.76 -4.06 -4.36
CA GLU A 115 27.40 -3.10 -5.39
C GLU A 115 25.92 -3.17 -5.75
N THR A 116 25.36 -4.38 -5.89
CA THR A 116 23.93 -4.58 -6.15
C THR A 116 23.07 -4.03 -5.02
N ILE A 117 23.42 -4.29 -3.76
CA ILE A 117 22.69 -3.76 -2.60
C ILE A 117 22.80 -2.25 -2.54
N ALA A 118 23.98 -1.69 -2.75
CA ALA A 118 24.19 -0.24 -2.73
C ALA A 118 23.37 0.48 -3.83
N GLN A 119 23.34 -0.08 -5.03
CA GLN A 119 22.55 0.44 -6.14
C GLN A 119 21.04 0.34 -5.85
N ALA A 120 20.56 -0.80 -5.36
CA ALA A 120 19.16 -0.99 -5.01
C ALA A 120 18.71 -0.01 -3.94
N LEU A 121 19.54 0.20 -2.89
CA LEU A 121 19.24 1.17 -1.84
C LEU A 121 19.22 2.59 -2.36
N SER A 122 20.21 3.00 -3.14
CA SER A 122 20.26 4.33 -3.75
C SER A 122 19.05 4.60 -4.63
N GLN A 123 18.69 3.67 -5.49
CA GLN A 123 17.51 3.79 -6.35
C GLN A 123 16.21 3.86 -5.55
N SER A 124 16.09 3.07 -4.48
CA SER A 124 14.92 3.09 -3.59
C SER A 124 14.76 4.46 -2.92
N LEU A 125 15.85 5.06 -2.44
CA LEU A 125 15.83 6.38 -1.82
C LEU A 125 15.42 7.49 -2.80
N VAL A 126 15.92 7.45 -4.04
CA VAL A 126 15.55 8.42 -5.08
C VAL A 126 14.08 8.28 -5.43
N LYS A 127 13.61 7.05 -5.70
CA LYS A 127 12.21 6.77 -6.04
C LYS A 127 11.24 7.17 -4.92
N ASN A 128 11.60 6.92 -3.65
CA ASN A 128 10.78 7.34 -2.52
C ASN A 128 10.62 8.86 -2.45
N ARG A 129 11.69 9.62 -2.69
CA ARG A 129 11.61 11.08 -2.74
C ARG A 129 10.75 11.60 -3.89
N GLU A 130 10.91 11.02 -5.06
CA GLU A 130 10.08 11.36 -6.22
C GLU A 130 8.60 11.07 -5.97
N LEU A 131 8.30 9.90 -5.38
CA LEU A 131 6.94 9.54 -5.01
C LEU A 131 6.39 10.51 -3.96
N ALA A 132 7.13 10.80 -2.89
CA ALA A 132 6.71 11.74 -1.87
C ALA A 132 6.38 13.11 -2.46
N ALA A 133 7.25 13.66 -3.29
CA ALA A 133 7.03 14.96 -3.93
C ALA A 133 5.76 14.98 -4.81
N LYS A 134 5.48 13.89 -5.55
CA LYS A 134 4.28 13.76 -6.37
C LYS A 134 3.00 13.67 -5.51
N LEU A 135 3.05 12.94 -4.40
CA LEU A 135 1.93 12.79 -3.48
C LEU A 135 1.67 14.06 -2.68
N ASP A 136 2.71 14.81 -2.32
CA ASP A 136 2.58 16.09 -1.62
C ASP A 136 1.99 17.18 -2.54
N ALA A 137 2.26 17.10 -3.83
CA ALA A 137 1.66 17.98 -4.83
C ALA A 137 0.22 17.60 -5.20
N ALA A 138 -0.25 16.40 -4.84
CA ALA A 138 -1.59 15.93 -5.15
C ALA A 138 -2.63 16.60 -4.24
N ASN A 139 -3.62 17.24 -4.87
CA ASN A 139 -4.66 17.95 -4.15
C ASN A 139 -5.69 17.00 -3.55
N VAL A 140 -6.03 17.28 -2.30
CA VAL A 140 -7.17 16.68 -1.57
C VAL A 140 -7.95 17.84 -0.98
N THR A 141 -9.29 17.79 -1.03
CA THR A 141 -10.08 18.94 -0.57
C THR A 141 -10.07 19.08 0.95
N GLU A 142 -10.16 20.32 1.42
CA GLU A 142 -10.25 20.64 2.85
C GLU A 142 -11.50 20.00 3.49
N ASP A 143 -12.61 19.94 2.76
CA ASP A 143 -13.84 19.30 3.21
C ASP A 143 -13.64 17.80 3.48
N PHE A 144 -12.87 17.11 2.63
CA PHE A 144 -12.53 15.71 2.86
C PHE A 144 -11.61 15.57 4.07
N LEU A 145 -10.54 16.34 4.14
CA LEU A 145 -9.57 16.29 5.25
C LEU A 145 -10.23 16.60 6.61
N SER A 146 -11.20 17.49 6.65
CA SER A 146 -11.94 17.88 7.85
C SER A 146 -13.11 16.96 8.20
N SER A 147 -13.47 16.03 7.30
CA SER A 147 -14.58 15.12 7.52
C SER A 147 -14.32 14.13 8.66
N ALA A 148 -15.38 13.77 9.38
CA ALA A 148 -15.31 12.74 10.42
C ALA A 148 -14.84 11.38 9.85
N GLY A 149 -15.18 11.10 8.58
CA GLY A 149 -14.73 9.92 7.87
C GLY A 149 -13.22 9.87 7.67
N ALA A 150 -12.59 10.98 7.32
CA ALA A 150 -11.15 11.06 7.15
C ALA A 150 -10.37 11.04 8.49
N ALA A 151 -11.01 11.36 9.60
CA ALA A 151 -10.39 11.37 10.93
C ALA A 151 -10.13 9.97 11.48
N ASN A 152 -10.90 8.96 11.08
CA ASN A 152 -10.69 7.58 11.53
C ASN A 152 -9.53 6.89 10.81
N ASP A 153 -9.10 5.72 11.29
CA ASP A 153 -7.91 5.04 10.76
C ASP A 153 -8.06 4.64 9.27
N LEU A 154 -9.20 4.11 8.87
CA LEU A 154 -9.48 3.80 7.46
C LEU A 154 -9.56 5.07 6.63
N GLY A 155 -10.19 6.14 7.14
CA GLY A 155 -10.28 7.42 6.46
C GLY A 155 -8.91 8.01 6.14
N ARG A 156 -7.97 7.96 7.08
CA ARG A 156 -6.58 8.41 6.85
C ARG A 156 -5.86 7.56 5.78
N GLN A 157 -6.15 6.27 5.71
CA GLN A 157 -5.64 5.43 4.63
C GLN A 157 -6.27 5.84 3.29
N LEU A 158 -7.57 6.09 3.25
CA LEU A 158 -8.28 6.52 2.03
C LEU A 158 -7.88 7.93 1.56
N VAL A 159 -7.54 8.85 2.47
CA VAL A 159 -6.92 10.13 2.10
C VAL A 159 -5.62 9.88 1.31
N GLN A 160 -4.79 8.95 1.76
CA GLN A 160 -3.56 8.61 1.06
C GLN A 160 -3.81 7.95 -0.30
N VAL A 161 -4.80 7.05 -0.38
CA VAL A 161 -5.26 6.46 -1.65
C VAL A 161 -5.72 7.56 -2.62
N THR A 162 -6.49 8.53 -2.14
CA THR A 162 -6.94 9.69 -2.94
C THR A 162 -5.77 10.48 -3.52
N LYS A 163 -4.72 10.73 -2.73
CA LYS A 163 -3.52 11.42 -3.23
C LYS A 163 -2.85 10.64 -4.36
N VAL A 164 -2.74 9.32 -4.24
CA VAL A 164 -2.18 8.49 -5.31
C VAL A 164 -3.05 8.55 -6.56
N ILE A 165 -4.37 8.42 -6.41
CA ILE A 165 -5.31 8.51 -7.54
C ILE A 165 -5.19 9.86 -8.23
N ASN A 166 -5.13 10.97 -7.49
CA ASN A 166 -4.99 12.30 -8.06
C ASN A 166 -3.60 12.53 -8.71
N ALA A 167 -2.58 11.79 -8.27
CA ALA A 167 -1.24 11.85 -8.85
C ALA A 167 -1.03 10.88 -10.05
N HIS A 168 -2.04 10.10 -10.46
CA HIS A 168 -1.89 9.02 -11.45
C HIS A 168 -1.20 9.47 -12.75
N VAL A 169 -1.52 10.65 -13.28
CA VAL A 169 -0.87 11.20 -14.48
C VAL A 169 0.63 11.44 -14.23
N ALA A 170 0.98 12.04 -13.09
CA ALA A 170 2.36 12.30 -12.73
C ALA A 170 3.15 11.02 -12.44
N LEU A 171 2.46 9.98 -11.97
CA LEU A 171 3.02 8.66 -11.71
C LEU A 171 3.14 7.81 -12.97
N GLY A 172 2.41 8.18 -14.04
CA GLY A 172 2.37 7.42 -15.28
C GLY A 172 1.66 6.08 -15.14
N ALA A 173 0.77 5.95 -14.16
CA ALA A 173 0.01 4.73 -13.91
C ALA A 173 -1.35 4.79 -14.61
N GLU A 174 -1.71 3.69 -15.29
CA GLU A 174 -3.01 3.53 -15.96
C GLU A 174 -3.99 2.71 -15.12
N ARG A 175 -3.44 1.83 -14.29
CA ARG A 175 -4.20 0.99 -13.35
C ARG A 175 -3.47 0.93 -12.02
N ASP A 176 -4.19 1.15 -10.94
CA ASP A 176 -3.65 1.12 -9.60
C ASP A 176 -4.35 0.06 -8.75
N VAL A 177 -3.58 -0.66 -7.96
CA VAL A 177 -4.07 -1.65 -6.99
C VAL A 177 -3.70 -1.18 -5.59
N PHE A 178 -4.70 -1.05 -4.73
CA PHE A 178 -4.53 -0.55 -3.37
C PHE A 178 -4.86 -1.61 -2.32
N PHE A 179 -4.08 -1.64 -1.26
CA PHE A 179 -4.39 -2.38 -0.05
C PHE A 179 -4.53 -1.42 1.13
N VAL A 180 -5.70 -1.49 1.77
CA VAL A 180 -6.01 -0.80 3.03
C VAL A 180 -6.53 -1.84 4.02
N GLN A 181 -6.33 -1.61 5.31
CA GLN A 181 -6.72 -2.57 6.35
C GLN A 181 -7.45 -1.90 7.50
N VAL A 182 -8.50 -2.55 7.97
CA VAL A 182 -9.21 -2.20 9.20
C VAL A 182 -8.96 -3.31 10.22
N ALA A 183 -8.48 -2.94 11.39
CA ALA A 183 -8.29 -3.84 12.52
C ALA A 183 -9.48 -3.77 13.50
N GLY A 184 -9.46 -4.62 14.53
CA GLY A 184 -10.43 -4.54 15.63
C GLY A 184 -11.70 -5.40 15.44
N PHE A 185 -11.63 -6.44 14.59
CA PHE A 185 -12.73 -7.40 14.42
C PHE A 185 -12.58 -8.68 15.28
N ASP A 186 -11.43 -8.86 15.90
CA ASP A 186 -11.21 -9.94 16.86
C ASP A 186 -11.71 -9.48 18.25
N THR A 187 -12.99 -9.69 18.51
CA THR A 187 -13.67 -9.27 19.73
C THR A 187 -13.87 -10.44 20.66
N HIS A 188 -13.44 -10.31 21.92
CA HIS A 188 -13.61 -11.35 22.95
C HIS A 188 -14.68 -10.96 23.97
N SER A 189 -15.18 -9.71 23.94
CA SER A 189 -16.26 -9.18 24.75
C SER A 189 -16.94 -8.02 24.00
N ASP A 190 -18.20 -7.75 24.33
CA ASP A 190 -19.00 -6.64 23.76
C ASP A 190 -19.05 -6.62 22.23
N GLU A 191 -19.15 -7.81 21.62
CA GLU A 191 -19.06 -8.01 20.16
C GLU A 191 -20.02 -7.11 19.39
N GLY A 192 -21.27 -6.97 19.86
CA GLY A 192 -22.30 -6.23 19.16
C GLY A 192 -21.97 -4.73 19.02
N ASP A 193 -21.56 -4.10 20.11
CA ASP A 193 -21.25 -2.67 20.12
C ASP A 193 -19.93 -2.37 19.40
N THR A 194 -18.92 -3.22 19.57
CA THR A 194 -17.64 -3.10 18.87
C THR A 194 -17.80 -3.23 17.36
N LEU A 195 -18.54 -4.24 16.90
CA LEU A 195 -18.80 -4.42 15.47
C LEU A 195 -19.61 -3.26 14.89
N LYS A 196 -20.63 -2.79 15.61
CA LYS A 196 -21.40 -1.63 15.19
C LYS A 196 -20.54 -0.39 15.05
N ALA A 197 -19.66 -0.11 16.01
CA ALA A 197 -18.72 1.01 15.94
C ALA A 197 -17.75 0.88 14.76
N ASN A 198 -17.20 -0.31 14.53
CA ASN A 198 -16.30 -0.57 13.40
C ASN A 198 -17.01 -0.37 12.05
N PHE A 199 -18.22 -0.89 11.88
CA PHE A 199 -19.00 -0.68 10.65
C PHE A 199 -19.40 0.78 10.45
N GLN A 200 -19.71 1.52 11.51
CA GLN A 200 -19.95 2.97 11.41
C GLN A 200 -18.70 3.72 10.94
N GLN A 201 -17.52 3.38 11.46
CA GLN A 201 -16.26 3.97 11.01
C GLN A 201 -15.98 3.67 9.54
N ILE A 202 -16.19 2.41 9.10
CA ILE A 202 -16.03 2.03 7.70
C ILE A 202 -17.00 2.81 6.81
N ASN A 203 -18.28 2.86 7.19
CA ASN A 203 -19.29 3.56 6.41
C ASN A 203 -18.94 5.05 6.26
N SER A 204 -18.62 5.74 7.35
CA SER A 204 -18.27 7.16 7.30
C SER A 204 -17.01 7.43 6.47
N ALA A 205 -16.00 6.55 6.54
CA ALA A 205 -14.80 6.69 5.73
C ALA A 205 -15.07 6.49 4.23
N LEU A 206 -15.88 5.49 3.89
CA LEU A 206 -16.27 5.24 2.50
C LEU A 206 -17.17 6.33 1.94
N GLU A 207 -18.13 6.86 2.71
CA GLU A 207 -18.98 7.99 2.29
C GLU A 207 -18.13 9.22 1.96
N ALA A 208 -17.18 9.56 2.83
CA ALA A 208 -16.27 10.67 2.62
C ALA A 208 -15.39 10.45 1.37
N PHE A 209 -14.84 9.26 1.20
CA PHE A 209 -14.03 8.90 0.04
C PHE A 209 -14.82 8.97 -1.27
N VAL A 210 -16.04 8.42 -1.32
CA VAL A 210 -16.92 8.47 -2.50
C VAL A 210 -17.26 9.91 -2.86
N ALA A 211 -17.58 10.75 -1.86
CA ALA A 211 -17.86 12.16 -2.08
C ALA A 211 -16.66 12.88 -2.71
N GLU A 212 -15.46 12.60 -2.22
CA GLU A 212 -14.22 13.17 -2.76
C GLU A 212 -13.93 12.70 -4.17
N MET A 213 -14.05 11.40 -4.46
CA MET A 213 -13.86 10.85 -5.83
C MET A 213 -14.85 11.43 -6.83
N ARG A 214 -16.11 11.64 -6.42
CA ARG A 214 -17.11 12.30 -7.25
C ARG A 214 -16.77 13.76 -7.50
N ARG A 215 -16.27 14.48 -6.51
CA ARG A 215 -15.84 15.87 -6.62
C ARG A 215 -14.69 16.04 -7.61
N HIS A 216 -13.76 15.08 -7.62
CA HIS A 216 -12.69 15.02 -8.62
C HIS A 216 -13.11 14.45 -9.98
N GLY A 217 -14.35 13.96 -10.12
CA GLY A 217 -14.88 13.39 -11.39
C GLY A 217 -14.27 12.04 -11.77
N VAL A 218 -13.62 11.34 -10.83
CA VAL A 218 -12.92 10.08 -11.08
C VAL A 218 -13.66 8.85 -10.53
N TRP A 219 -14.80 9.03 -9.89
CA TRP A 219 -15.54 7.94 -9.24
C TRP A 219 -15.81 6.75 -10.17
N GLU A 220 -16.23 7.00 -11.42
CA GLU A 220 -16.53 5.95 -12.39
C GLU A 220 -15.30 5.13 -12.81
N GLN A 221 -14.09 5.62 -12.48
CA GLN A 221 -12.81 4.97 -12.75
C GLN A 221 -12.28 4.18 -11.55
N VAL A 222 -12.82 4.44 -10.35
CA VAL A 222 -12.37 3.84 -9.08
C VAL A 222 -13.21 2.63 -8.69
N GLY A 223 -14.33 2.40 -9.30
CA GLY A 223 -15.21 1.28 -8.98
C GLY A 223 -14.92 0.02 -9.81
N PRO A 224 -15.56 -1.11 -9.48
CA PRO A 224 -15.52 -2.27 -10.35
C PRO A 224 -16.12 -1.90 -11.70
N SER A 225 -15.33 -2.12 -12.75
CA SER A 225 -15.85 -2.01 -14.12
C SER A 225 -17.07 -2.91 -14.27
N ARG A 226 -18.19 -2.34 -14.73
CA ARG A 226 -19.39 -3.10 -15.12
C ARG A 226 -19.08 -4.04 -16.27
#